data_27969a9ffc1931a936363e4ba7d6a168
#
_entry.id   27969a9ffc1931a936363e4ba7d6a168
#
_cell.length_a   1.000
_cell.length_b   1.000
_cell.length_c   1.000
_cell.angle_alpha   90.00
_cell.angle_beta   90.00
_cell.angle_gamma   90.00
#
_symmetry.space_group_name_H-M   'P 1'
#
loop_
_entity.id
_entity.type
_entity.pdbx_description
1 polymer ?
#
loop_
_entity_poly.entity_id
_entity_poly.type
_entity_poly.pdbx_seq_one_letter_code
_entity_poly.pdbx_strand_id
1 'polypeptide(L)'
;AYLLLGKREGLLLSVPFMLVGGVIYYLHLGQVDSAYLVIDLLNMSLCGVLMLAFIHLYEIRREEAEQRLVDMAQSDFLTGLPNRSNFQSTLARTIAECDRSGSGFALVLMDIDHFKLVNDTLGHEAGDLVLKDIAVSLEERLRGTDFVARLGGEEFGLILRDVKSAGAYELMEELRQRIADRELVYGDARVRVTASFGIAHWPEHGRQAETLFRVADRCLYSGKSAGRNRVARPLTAGSGGSHSDTAAQCVR
;
A
#
# COMPACT_ATOMS: atom_id res chain seq x y z
N ALA A 1 7.42 -14.86 -28.64
CA ALA A 1 7.10 -15.83 -27.59
C ALA A 1 7.26 -15.21 -26.19
N TYR A 2 8.42 -14.59 -25.89
CA TYR A 2 8.71 -14.00 -24.57
C TYR A 2 7.73 -12.88 -24.17
N LEU A 3 7.39 -12.01 -25.14
CA LEU A 3 6.45 -10.88 -24.96
C LEU A 3 4.97 -11.31 -24.83
N LEU A 4 4.63 -12.51 -25.29
CA LEU A 4 3.24 -13.01 -25.33
C LEU A 4 2.92 -14.00 -24.22
N LEU A 5 3.91 -14.72 -23.71
CA LEU A 5 3.74 -15.88 -22.82
C LEU A 5 4.25 -15.65 -21.40
N GLY A 6 4.95 -14.51 -21.16
CA GLY A 6 5.54 -14.21 -19.86
C GLY A 6 6.92 -14.84 -19.62
N LYS A 7 7.53 -14.46 -18.49
CA LYS A 7 8.95 -14.69 -18.16
C LYS A 7 9.35 -16.19 -18.11
N ARG A 8 8.51 -17.05 -17.52
CA ARG A 8 8.83 -18.48 -17.37
C ARG A 8 8.65 -19.27 -18.68
N GLU A 9 7.57 -19.02 -19.38
CA GLU A 9 7.25 -19.75 -20.61
C GLU A 9 8.07 -19.25 -21.81
N GLY A 10 8.40 -17.96 -21.84
CA GLY A 10 9.34 -17.42 -22.81
C GLY A 10 10.72 -18.02 -22.70
N LEU A 11 11.23 -18.24 -21.48
CA LEU A 11 12.53 -18.88 -21.22
C LEU A 11 12.51 -20.38 -21.58
N LEU A 12 11.41 -21.07 -21.25
CA LEU A 12 11.20 -22.49 -21.61
C LEU A 12 11.18 -22.75 -23.12
N LEU A 13 10.75 -21.77 -23.93
CA LEU A 13 10.73 -21.87 -25.39
C LEU A 13 12.04 -21.40 -26.03
N SER A 14 12.67 -20.34 -25.52
CA SER A 14 13.85 -19.76 -26.14
C SER A 14 15.12 -20.61 -25.93
N VAL A 15 15.27 -21.23 -24.74
CA VAL A 15 16.45 -22.07 -24.45
C VAL A 15 16.51 -23.33 -25.33
N PRO A 16 15.44 -24.15 -25.48
CA PRO A 16 15.45 -25.27 -26.41
C PRO A 16 15.67 -24.86 -27.86
N PHE A 17 15.09 -23.73 -28.30
CA PHE A 17 15.28 -23.23 -29.64
C PHE A 17 16.73 -22.84 -29.94
N MET A 18 17.42 -22.20 -28.97
CA MET A 18 18.85 -21.90 -29.08
C MET A 18 19.71 -23.17 -29.10
N LEU A 19 19.38 -24.17 -28.29
CA LEU A 19 20.07 -25.46 -28.27
C LEU A 19 19.93 -26.21 -29.61
N VAL A 20 18.70 -26.28 -30.12
CA VAL A 20 18.43 -26.92 -31.42
C VAL A 20 19.14 -26.17 -32.55
N GLY A 21 19.11 -24.83 -32.57
CA GLY A 21 19.84 -23.99 -33.50
C GLY A 21 21.36 -24.25 -33.44
N GLY A 22 21.93 -24.35 -32.24
CA GLY A 22 23.33 -24.67 -32.00
C GLY A 22 23.74 -26.06 -32.50
N VAL A 23 22.87 -27.07 -32.29
CA VAL A 23 23.11 -28.44 -32.79
C VAL A 23 23.04 -28.48 -34.32
N ILE A 24 22.04 -27.85 -34.94
CA ILE A 24 21.92 -27.77 -36.43
C ILE A 24 23.15 -27.07 -37.02
N TYR A 25 23.57 -25.97 -36.42
CA TYR A 25 24.77 -25.24 -36.80
C TYR A 25 26.01 -26.11 -36.70
N TYR A 26 26.21 -26.81 -35.59
CA TYR A 26 27.34 -27.73 -35.38
C TYR A 26 27.38 -28.88 -36.42
N LEU A 27 26.23 -29.48 -36.73
CA LEU A 27 26.11 -30.56 -37.72
C LEU A 27 26.35 -30.07 -39.16
N HIS A 28 25.99 -28.84 -39.46
CA HIS A 28 26.18 -28.28 -40.81
C HIS A 28 27.64 -27.80 -41.08
N LEU A 29 28.36 -27.42 -40.04
CA LEU A 29 29.70 -26.88 -40.09
C LEU A 29 30.83 -27.90 -39.98
N GLY A 30 30.55 -29.20 -40.02
CA GLY A 30 31.55 -30.27 -39.92
C GLY A 30 32.61 -30.31 -41.04
N GLN A 31 32.63 -29.27 -41.91
CA GLN A 31 33.64 -29.06 -42.99
C GLN A 31 34.40 -27.74 -42.89
N VAL A 32 34.21 -26.95 -41.80
CA VAL A 32 34.82 -25.62 -41.63
C VAL A 32 35.98 -25.73 -40.63
N ASP A 33 37.03 -24.95 -40.89
CA ASP A 33 38.23 -24.87 -40.06
C ASP A 33 37.87 -24.55 -38.58
N SER A 34 38.42 -25.31 -37.63
CA SER A 34 38.06 -25.30 -36.22
C SER A 34 38.12 -23.92 -35.56
N ALA A 35 38.98 -23.03 -36.07
CA ALA A 35 39.10 -21.66 -35.54
C ALA A 35 37.87 -20.79 -35.82
N TYR A 36 37.26 -20.90 -37.00
CA TYR A 36 36.04 -20.15 -37.34
C TYR A 36 34.83 -20.67 -36.56
N LEU A 37 34.77 -21.96 -36.32
CA LEU A 37 33.70 -22.58 -35.53
C LEU A 37 33.67 -22.05 -34.10
N VAL A 38 34.81 -21.88 -33.46
CA VAL A 38 34.90 -21.31 -32.11
C VAL A 38 34.46 -19.84 -32.08
N ILE A 39 34.87 -19.04 -33.07
CA ILE A 39 34.47 -17.62 -33.15
C ILE A 39 32.95 -17.47 -33.33
N ASP A 40 32.35 -18.29 -34.17
CA ASP A 40 30.91 -18.24 -34.44
C ASP A 40 30.10 -18.69 -33.21
N LEU A 41 30.54 -19.75 -32.50
CA LEU A 41 29.91 -20.18 -31.26
C LEU A 41 29.99 -19.11 -30.16
N LEU A 42 31.12 -18.42 -30.04
CA LEU A 42 31.31 -17.31 -29.11
C LEU A 42 30.37 -16.13 -29.46
N ASN A 43 30.28 -15.76 -30.74
CA ASN A 43 29.37 -14.70 -31.20
C ASN A 43 27.91 -15.06 -30.94
N MET A 44 27.49 -16.30 -31.26
CA MET A 44 26.12 -16.75 -30.96
C MET A 44 25.82 -16.72 -29.48
N SER A 45 26.75 -17.17 -28.64
CA SER A 45 26.62 -17.15 -27.18
C SER A 45 26.52 -15.72 -26.66
N LEU A 46 27.40 -14.82 -27.15
CA LEU A 46 27.38 -13.41 -26.77
C LEU A 46 26.04 -12.75 -27.19
N CYS A 47 25.58 -12.96 -28.43
CA CYS A 47 24.29 -12.45 -28.88
C CYS A 47 23.14 -12.99 -28.02
N GLY A 48 23.17 -14.27 -27.65
CA GLY A 48 22.17 -14.87 -26.77
C GLY A 48 22.12 -14.22 -25.38
N VAL A 49 23.29 -14.00 -24.79
CA VAL A 49 23.41 -13.33 -23.47
C VAL A 49 22.93 -11.90 -23.55
N LEU A 50 23.34 -11.13 -24.58
CA LEU A 50 22.89 -9.76 -24.79
C LEU A 50 21.38 -9.67 -25.00
N MET A 51 20.80 -10.61 -25.76
CA MET A 51 19.36 -10.66 -25.99
C MET A 51 18.59 -10.96 -24.69
N LEU A 52 19.07 -11.90 -23.86
CA LEU A 52 18.48 -12.19 -22.55
C LEU A 52 18.60 -10.99 -21.60
N ALA A 53 19.76 -10.32 -21.57
CA ALA A 53 19.95 -9.11 -20.78
C ALA A 53 18.99 -7.98 -21.23
N PHE A 54 18.86 -7.77 -22.55
CA PHE A 54 17.94 -6.78 -23.08
C PHE A 54 16.48 -7.08 -22.72
N ILE A 55 16.04 -8.32 -22.86
CA ILE A 55 14.67 -8.74 -22.49
C ILE A 55 14.44 -8.52 -21.00
N HIS A 56 15.41 -8.86 -20.16
CA HIS A 56 15.30 -8.67 -18.71
C HIS A 56 15.20 -7.17 -18.33
N LEU A 57 16.03 -6.33 -18.93
CA LEU A 57 15.98 -4.88 -18.73
C LEU A 57 14.66 -4.28 -19.25
N TYR A 58 14.19 -4.76 -20.40
CA TYR A 58 12.89 -4.32 -20.95
C TYR A 58 11.73 -4.66 -20.02
N GLU A 59 11.71 -5.87 -19.43
CA GLU A 59 10.66 -6.28 -18.50
C GLU A 59 10.66 -5.41 -17.22
N ILE A 60 11.85 -5.14 -16.66
CA ILE A 60 11.99 -4.24 -15.51
C ILE A 60 11.43 -2.85 -15.84
N ARG A 61 11.79 -2.29 -17.00
CA ARG A 61 11.33 -0.96 -17.42
C ARG A 61 9.83 -0.91 -17.69
N ARG A 62 9.28 -2.01 -18.20
CA ARG A 62 7.83 -2.14 -18.43
C ARG A 62 7.06 -2.18 -17.11
N GLU A 63 7.51 -3.01 -16.15
CA GLU A 63 6.91 -3.07 -14.80
C GLU A 63 6.94 -1.69 -14.12
N GLU A 64 8.09 -0.98 -14.19
CA GLU A 64 8.21 0.39 -13.67
C GLU A 64 7.24 1.38 -14.35
N ALA A 65 7.07 1.27 -15.66
CA ALA A 65 6.17 2.16 -16.41
C ALA A 65 4.69 1.87 -16.10
N GLU A 66 4.30 0.60 -16.00
CA GLU A 66 2.95 0.19 -15.58
C GLU A 66 2.66 0.67 -14.15
N GLN A 67 3.62 0.52 -13.24
CA GLN A 67 3.48 1.00 -11.86
C GLN A 67 3.32 2.54 -11.81
N ARG A 68 4.10 3.28 -12.59
CA ARG A 68 3.95 4.75 -12.69
C ARG A 68 2.58 5.18 -13.22
N LEU A 69 1.99 4.43 -14.15
CA LEU A 69 0.63 4.70 -14.64
C LEU A 69 -0.41 4.45 -13.54
N VAL A 70 -0.25 3.40 -12.74
CA VAL A 70 -1.10 3.13 -11.57
C VAL A 70 -0.92 4.22 -10.50
N ASP A 71 0.30 4.67 -10.25
CA ASP A 71 0.59 5.75 -9.29
C ASP A 71 0.08 7.12 -9.77
N MET A 72 -0.01 7.35 -11.09
CA MET A 72 -0.64 8.55 -11.67
C MET A 72 -2.17 8.57 -11.51
N ALA A 73 -2.82 7.41 -11.38
CA ALA A 73 -4.21 7.35 -10.97
C ALA A 73 -4.30 7.86 -9.51
N GLN A 74 -5.06 8.91 -9.26
CA GLN A 74 -5.17 9.54 -7.93
C GLN A 74 -6.19 8.86 -7.02
N SER A 75 -6.91 7.88 -7.53
CA SER A 75 -8.01 7.21 -6.83
C SER A 75 -7.82 5.70 -6.81
N ASP A 76 -8.32 5.07 -5.75
CA ASP A 76 -8.47 3.62 -5.64
C ASP A 76 -9.67 3.17 -6.48
N PHE A 77 -9.45 2.21 -7.37
CA PHE A 77 -10.47 1.77 -8.34
C PHE A 77 -11.67 1.06 -7.70
N LEU A 78 -11.49 0.47 -6.51
CA LEU A 78 -12.55 -0.28 -5.83
C LEU A 78 -13.49 0.64 -5.05
N THR A 79 -12.90 1.56 -4.27
CA THR A 79 -13.64 2.42 -3.33
C THR A 79 -13.95 3.80 -3.88
N GLY A 80 -13.25 4.25 -4.95
CA GLY A 80 -13.32 5.61 -5.48
C GLY A 80 -12.58 6.65 -4.65
N LEU A 81 -12.17 6.31 -3.43
CA LEU A 81 -11.39 7.20 -2.58
C LEU A 81 -10.01 7.51 -3.19
N PRO A 82 -9.38 8.62 -2.81
CA PRO A 82 -7.97 8.84 -3.06
C PRO A 82 -7.11 7.62 -2.67
N ASN A 83 -6.09 7.34 -3.47
CA ASN A 83 -5.17 6.25 -3.20
C ASN A 83 -3.98 6.68 -2.31
N ARG A 84 -3.08 5.74 -2.02
CA ARG A 84 -1.88 5.95 -1.20
C ARG A 84 -0.99 7.08 -1.72
N SER A 85 -0.78 7.18 -3.04
CA SER A 85 0.06 8.23 -3.65
C SER A 85 -0.54 9.62 -3.43
N ASN A 86 -1.86 9.76 -3.65
CA ASN A 86 -2.58 11.00 -3.38
C ASN A 86 -2.55 11.36 -1.88
N PHE A 87 -2.67 10.35 -1.00
CA PHE A 87 -2.58 10.56 0.44
C PHE A 87 -1.21 11.13 0.85
N GLN A 88 -0.13 10.55 0.37
CA GLN A 88 1.23 11.00 0.67
C GLN A 88 1.47 12.44 0.19
N SER A 89 1.05 12.76 -1.03
CA SER A 89 1.19 14.12 -1.59
C SER A 89 0.35 15.15 -0.82
N THR A 90 -0.88 14.78 -0.42
CA THR A 90 -1.76 15.64 0.38
C THR A 90 -1.21 15.84 1.79
N LEU A 91 -0.67 14.81 2.43
CA LEU A 91 -0.03 14.92 3.74
C LEU A 91 1.19 15.87 3.69
N ALA A 92 2.06 15.71 2.70
CA ALA A 92 3.22 16.58 2.53
C ALA A 92 2.81 18.06 2.36
N ARG A 93 1.76 18.31 1.55
CA ARG A 93 1.19 19.64 1.36
C ARG A 93 0.59 20.18 2.66
N THR A 94 -0.16 19.37 3.40
CA THR A 94 -0.78 19.78 4.68
C THR A 94 0.28 20.13 5.73
N ILE A 95 1.38 19.37 5.83
CA ILE A 95 2.50 19.70 6.70
C ILE A 95 3.07 21.06 6.34
N ALA A 96 3.36 21.31 5.05
CA ALA A 96 3.91 22.59 4.61
C ALA A 96 2.95 23.79 4.82
N GLU A 97 1.65 23.57 4.70
CA GLU A 97 0.60 24.57 5.00
C GLU A 97 0.57 24.89 6.50
N CYS A 98 0.52 23.86 7.35
CA CYS A 98 0.49 24.01 8.80
C CYS A 98 1.76 24.63 9.38
N ASP A 99 2.92 24.31 8.81
CA ASP A 99 4.21 24.89 9.22
C ASP A 99 4.26 26.42 8.97
N ARG A 100 3.57 26.90 7.92
CA ARG A 100 3.47 28.33 7.61
C ARG A 100 2.39 29.06 8.39
N SER A 101 1.24 28.41 8.59
CA SER A 101 0.06 29.03 9.24
C SER A 101 0.06 28.92 10.76
N GLY A 102 0.84 27.98 11.31
CA GLY A 102 0.78 27.64 12.74
C GLY A 102 -0.46 26.84 13.13
N SER A 103 -1.28 26.41 12.14
CA SER A 103 -2.41 25.51 12.40
C SER A 103 -1.94 24.07 12.65
N GLY A 104 -2.83 23.21 13.13
CA GLY A 104 -2.53 21.81 13.39
C GLY A 104 -3.47 20.88 12.64
N PHE A 105 -3.09 19.61 12.56
CA PHE A 105 -3.94 18.55 12.01
C PHE A 105 -3.69 17.22 12.75
N ALA A 106 -4.63 16.30 12.61
CA ALA A 106 -4.45 14.92 13.07
C ALA A 106 -4.29 13.99 11.86
N LEU A 107 -3.27 13.14 11.91
CA LEU A 107 -3.10 11.98 11.05
C LEU A 107 -3.74 10.78 11.74
N VAL A 108 -4.62 10.08 11.03
CA VAL A 108 -5.24 8.85 11.52
C VAL A 108 -4.95 7.72 10.56
N LEU A 109 -4.54 6.59 11.09
CA LEU A 109 -4.48 5.31 10.39
C LEU A 109 -5.60 4.42 10.92
N MET A 110 -6.33 3.80 10.03
CA MET A 110 -7.43 2.90 10.32
C MET A 110 -7.22 1.58 9.60
N ASP A 111 -7.64 0.50 10.24
CA ASP A 111 -7.60 -0.85 9.67
C ASP A 111 -8.86 -1.62 10.09
N ILE A 112 -9.44 -2.36 9.15
CA ILE A 112 -10.63 -3.18 9.39
C ILE A 112 -10.23 -4.46 10.12
N ASP A 113 -10.78 -4.64 11.31
CA ASP A 113 -10.47 -5.78 12.16
C ASP A 113 -10.96 -7.09 11.53
N HIS A 114 -10.08 -8.10 11.51
CA HIS A 114 -10.40 -9.43 11.00
C HIS A 114 -10.88 -9.49 9.53
N PHE A 115 -10.52 -8.50 8.69
CA PHE A 115 -10.95 -8.43 7.30
C PHE A 115 -10.60 -9.69 6.50
N LYS A 116 -9.43 -10.28 6.77
CA LYS A 116 -9.04 -11.56 6.17
C LYS A 116 -10.07 -12.66 6.44
N LEU A 117 -10.66 -12.72 7.64
CA LEU A 117 -11.67 -13.71 7.98
C LEU A 117 -12.94 -13.55 7.12
N VAL A 118 -13.33 -12.30 6.79
CA VAL A 118 -14.45 -12.03 5.88
C VAL A 118 -14.16 -12.63 4.50
N ASN A 119 -12.97 -12.35 3.94
CA ASN A 119 -12.55 -12.90 2.65
C ASN A 119 -12.47 -14.42 2.65
N ASP A 120 -11.88 -15.01 3.69
CA ASP A 120 -11.69 -16.46 3.80
C ASP A 120 -13.04 -17.20 3.97
N THR A 121 -14.05 -16.56 4.57
CA THR A 121 -15.36 -17.17 4.88
C THR A 121 -16.40 -16.94 3.79
N LEU A 122 -16.46 -15.72 3.24
CA LEU A 122 -17.53 -15.26 2.33
C LEU A 122 -17.02 -14.93 0.91
N GLY A 123 -15.72 -15.03 0.69
CA GLY A 123 -15.08 -14.69 -0.59
C GLY A 123 -14.73 -13.20 -0.73
N HIS A 124 -13.91 -12.92 -1.74
CA HIS A 124 -13.38 -11.57 -1.99
C HIS A 124 -14.48 -10.56 -2.37
N GLU A 125 -15.56 -10.98 -3.01
CA GLU A 125 -16.67 -10.08 -3.36
C GLU A 125 -17.35 -9.50 -2.11
N ALA A 126 -17.49 -10.31 -1.05
CA ALA A 126 -18.00 -9.83 0.24
C ALA A 126 -17.03 -8.83 0.90
N GLY A 127 -15.72 -9.09 0.81
CA GLY A 127 -14.70 -8.14 1.25
C GLY A 127 -14.75 -6.83 0.49
N ASP A 128 -14.91 -6.87 -0.82
CA ASP A 128 -15.06 -5.69 -1.67
C ASP A 128 -16.29 -4.86 -1.30
N LEU A 129 -17.40 -5.51 -0.96
CA LEU A 129 -18.61 -4.83 -0.45
C LEU A 129 -18.32 -4.13 0.88
N VAL A 130 -17.63 -4.79 1.81
CA VAL A 130 -17.22 -4.18 3.09
C VAL A 130 -16.35 -2.95 2.86
N LEU A 131 -15.35 -3.04 1.98
CA LEU A 131 -14.45 -1.92 1.68
C LEU A 131 -15.20 -0.71 1.09
N LYS A 132 -16.14 -0.94 0.18
CA LYS A 132 -16.98 0.12 -0.39
C LYS A 132 -17.88 0.77 0.66
N ASP A 133 -18.49 -0.03 1.52
CA ASP A 133 -19.37 0.47 2.57
C ASP A 133 -18.61 1.30 3.62
N ILE A 134 -17.42 0.86 4.01
CA ILE A 134 -16.52 1.62 4.89
C ILE A 134 -16.15 2.95 4.22
N ALA A 135 -15.77 2.94 2.94
CA ALA A 135 -15.43 4.17 2.21
C ALA A 135 -16.56 5.19 2.25
N VAL A 136 -17.80 4.77 1.95
CA VAL A 136 -18.99 5.62 2.04
C VAL A 136 -19.21 6.13 3.46
N SER A 137 -19.06 5.28 4.48
CA SER A 137 -19.23 5.66 5.88
C SER A 137 -18.24 6.73 6.33
N LEU A 138 -17.00 6.65 5.84
CA LEU A 138 -15.95 7.64 6.10
C LEU A 138 -16.27 8.97 5.41
N GLU A 139 -16.60 8.95 4.12
CA GLU A 139 -16.93 10.16 3.35
C GLU A 139 -18.14 10.90 3.90
N GLU A 140 -19.22 10.20 4.26
CA GLU A 140 -20.43 10.79 4.81
C GLU A 140 -20.20 11.53 6.14
N ARG A 141 -19.22 11.11 6.93
CA ARG A 141 -18.98 11.69 8.26
C ARG A 141 -17.92 12.79 8.26
N LEU A 142 -17.00 12.76 7.34
CA LEU A 142 -15.90 13.72 7.25
C LEU A 142 -16.38 15.04 6.63
N ARG A 143 -15.72 16.13 7.00
CA ARG A 143 -15.95 17.46 6.43
C ARG A 143 -15.24 17.58 5.09
N GLY A 144 -15.68 18.47 4.23
CA GLY A 144 -14.99 18.75 2.96
C GLY A 144 -13.55 19.28 3.10
N THR A 145 -13.16 19.70 4.31
CA THR A 145 -11.77 20.09 4.63
C THR A 145 -10.89 18.90 5.06
N ASP A 146 -11.51 17.84 5.51
CA ASP A 146 -10.83 16.60 5.89
C ASP A 146 -10.49 15.79 4.64
N PHE A 147 -9.54 14.89 4.76
CA PHE A 147 -9.13 14.06 3.65
C PHE A 147 -9.10 12.61 4.08
N VAL A 148 -9.64 11.73 3.25
CA VAL A 148 -9.62 10.28 3.44
C VAL A 148 -9.08 9.61 2.20
N ALA A 149 -8.34 8.51 2.39
CA ALA A 149 -7.78 7.70 1.32
C ALA A 149 -7.72 6.23 1.72
N ARG A 150 -7.76 5.35 0.74
CA ARG A 150 -7.40 3.95 0.93
C ARG A 150 -5.91 3.77 0.69
N LEU A 151 -5.21 3.26 1.69
CA LEU A 151 -3.75 3.07 1.63
C LEU A 151 -3.34 1.73 1.00
N GLY A 152 -4.25 0.76 1.00
CA GLY A 152 -4.10 -0.56 0.41
C GLY A 152 -4.71 -1.65 1.28
N GLY A 153 -5.13 -2.77 0.70
CA GLY A 153 -5.78 -3.85 1.43
C GLY A 153 -7.00 -3.35 2.22
N GLU A 154 -6.95 -3.50 3.53
CA GLU A 154 -7.96 -3.07 4.50
C GLU A 154 -7.60 -1.78 5.25
N GLU A 155 -6.55 -1.07 4.83
CA GLU A 155 -6.00 0.12 5.49
C GLU A 155 -6.52 1.41 4.87
N PHE A 156 -6.94 2.36 5.72
CA PHE A 156 -7.36 3.71 5.35
C PHE A 156 -6.54 4.75 6.11
N GLY A 157 -6.30 5.90 5.47
CA GLY A 157 -5.64 7.05 6.08
C GLY A 157 -6.53 8.27 6.07
N LEU A 158 -6.56 9.02 7.16
CA LEU A 158 -7.33 10.26 7.27
C LEU A 158 -6.42 11.41 7.71
N ILE A 159 -6.70 12.61 7.17
CA ILE A 159 -6.07 13.86 7.59
C ILE A 159 -7.18 14.79 8.05
N LEU A 160 -7.26 15.04 9.35
CA LEU A 160 -8.28 15.89 9.96
C LEU A 160 -7.67 17.28 10.19
N ARG A 161 -8.13 18.28 9.46
CA ARG A 161 -7.59 19.63 9.51
C ARG A 161 -8.21 20.44 10.65
N ASP A 162 -7.42 21.34 11.23
CA ASP A 162 -7.84 22.28 12.27
C ASP A 162 -8.62 21.62 13.43
N VAL A 163 -8.14 20.45 13.85
CA VAL A 163 -8.77 19.67 14.92
C VAL A 163 -7.84 19.55 16.13
N LYS A 164 -8.41 19.76 17.32
CA LYS A 164 -7.72 19.48 18.59
C LYS A 164 -7.72 18.00 18.90
N SER A 165 -6.78 17.55 19.73
CA SER A 165 -6.61 16.14 20.08
C SER A 165 -7.89 15.47 20.61
N ALA A 166 -8.65 16.16 21.46
CA ALA A 166 -9.94 15.67 21.95
C ALA A 166 -10.97 15.48 20.82
N GLY A 167 -11.11 16.47 19.95
CA GLY A 167 -12.09 16.42 18.86
C GLY A 167 -11.76 15.36 17.80
N ALA A 168 -10.46 15.13 17.52
CA ALA A 168 -10.06 14.03 16.64
C ALA A 168 -10.41 12.66 17.26
N TYR A 169 -10.18 12.51 18.56
CA TYR A 169 -10.53 11.28 19.26
C TYR A 169 -12.04 11.02 19.26
N GLU A 170 -12.86 12.04 19.58
CA GLU A 170 -14.32 11.96 19.59
C GLU A 170 -14.87 11.58 18.21
N LEU A 171 -14.35 12.22 17.15
CA LEU A 171 -14.76 11.91 15.78
C LEU A 171 -14.41 10.47 15.39
N MET A 172 -13.23 9.99 15.75
CA MET A 172 -12.83 8.62 15.44
C MET A 172 -13.63 7.61 16.26
N GLU A 173 -13.97 7.92 17.50
CA GLU A 173 -14.80 7.06 18.35
C GLU A 173 -16.25 6.96 17.82
N GLU A 174 -16.80 8.05 17.31
CA GLU A 174 -18.10 8.06 16.62
C GLU A 174 -18.06 7.19 15.34
N LEU A 175 -17.00 7.34 14.51
CA LEU A 175 -16.83 6.52 13.32
C LEU A 175 -16.66 5.04 13.67
N ARG A 176 -15.89 4.73 14.69
CA ARG A 176 -15.71 3.36 15.18
C ARG A 176 -17.04 2.72 15.57
N GLN A 177 -17.87 3.44 16.32
CA GLN A 177 -19.20 2.95 16.74
C GLN A 177 -20.10 2.77 15.52
N ARG A 178 -20.15 3.77 14.63
CA ARG A 178 -20.97 3.71 13.40
C ARG A 178 -20.59 2.48 12.54
N ILE A 179 -19.30 2.17 12.40
CA ILE A 179 -18.85 0.99 11.67
C ILE A 179 -19.25 -0.29 12.40
N ALA A 180 -19.05 -0.36 13.71
CA ALA A 180 -19.38 -1.54 14.52
C ALA A 180 -20.88 -1.86 14.55
N ASP A 181 -21.73 -0.85 14.52
CA ASP A 181 -23.18 -0.99 14.55
C ASP A 181 -23.79 -1.29 13.17
N ARG A 182 -23.01 -1.11 12.10
CA ARG A 182 -23.48 -1.32 10.73
C ARG A 182 -23.51 -2.80 10.38
N GLU A 183 -24.61 -3.22 9.78
CA GLU A 183 -24.81 -4.58 9.29
C GLU A 183 -24.96 -4.56 7.78
N LEU A 184 -24.10 -5.31 7.09
CA LEU A 184 -24.13 -5.47 5.64
C LEU A 184 -24.80 -6.80 5.30
N VAL A 185 -25.58 -6.83 4.23
CA VAL A 185 -26.21 -8.05 3.71
C VAL A 185 -25.48 -8.46 2.44
N TYR A 186 -24.96 -9.68 2.42
CA TYR A 186 -24.34 -10.31 1.26
C TYR A 186 -24.96 -11.71 1.04
N GLY A 187 -25.82 -11.83 0.03
CA GLY A 187 -26.66 -13.02 -0.13
C GLY A 187 -27.54 -13.26 1.09
N ASP A 188 -27.45 -14.44 1.69
CA ASP A 188 -28.15 -14.79 2.93
C ASP A 188 -27.34 -14.46 4.21
N ALA A 189 -26.08 -14.01 4.05
CA ALA A 189 -25.20 -13.71 5.16
C ALA A 189 -25.34 -12.25 5.64
N ARG A 190 -25.23 -12.07 6.96
CA ARG A 190 -25.11 -10.76 7.59
C ARG A 190 -23.67 -10.55 8.05
N VAL A 191 -23.03 -9.51 7.55
CA VAL A 191 -21.63 -9.21 7.82
C VAL A 191 -21.57 -8.01 8.75
N ARG A 192 -20.86 -8.15 9.87
CA ARG A 192 -20.48 -7.05 10.76
C ARG A 192 -18.99 -7.02 10.91
N VAL A 193 -18.40 -5.85 10.79
CA VAL A 193 -16.97 -5.63 10.98
C VAL A 193 -16.74 -4.54 12.00
N THR A 194 -15.57 -4.54 12.60
CA THR A 194 -15.10 -3.44 13.43
C THR A 194 -13.83 -2.86 12.83
N ALA A 195 -13.41 -1.71 13.32
CA ALA A 195 -12.18 -1.07 12.90
C ALA A 195 -11.37 -0.57 14.09
N SER A 196 -10.07 -0.61 13.94
CA SER A 196 -9.11 -0.04 14.89
C SER A 196 -8.48 1.21 14.30
N PHE A 197 -8.23 2.21 15.14
CA PHE A 197 -7.72 3.51 14.75
C PHE A 197 -6.49 3.89 15.56
N GLY A 198 -5.48 4.47 14.90
CA GLY A 198 -4.32 5.08 15.54
C GLY A 198 -4.19 6.54 15.14
N ILE A 199 -4.06 7.44 16.12
CA ILE A 199 -4.03 8.89 15.92
C ILE A 199 -2.66 9.45 16.26
N ALA A 200 -2.16 10.36 15.43
CA ALA A 200 -1.02 11.23 15.71
C ALA A 200 -1.36 12.69 15.39
N HIS A 201 -0.85 13.64 16.17
CA HIS A 201 -1.10 15.08 15.97
C HIS A 201 0.17 15.81 15.53
N TRP A 202 0.04 16.65 14.52
CA TRP A 202 1.06 17.61 14.12
C TRP A 202 0.80 18.96 14.84
N PRO A 203 1.83 19.62 15.37
CA PRO A 203 3.25 19.24 15.42
C PRO A 203 3.66 18.43 16.67
N GLU A 204 2.73 18.12 17.57
CA GLU A 204 2.96 17.55 18.90
C GLU A 204 3.72 16.21 18.86
N HIS A 205 3.36 15.34 17.91
CA HIS A 205 3.93 14.00 17.79
C HIS A 205 4.99 13.89 16.68
N GLY A 206 5.33 15.00 16.03
CA GLY A 206 6.36 15.11 15.01
C GLY A 206 6.04 16.13 13.93
N ARG A 207 7.10 16.62 13.26
CA ARG A 207 7.00 17.58 12.15
C ARG A 207 7.22 16.96 10.78
N GLN A 208 7.65 15.71 10.71
CA GLN A 208 7.90 14.95 9.48
C GLN A 208 6.83 13.88 9.28
N ALA A 209 6.45 13.63 8.03
CA ALA A 209 5.45 12.64 7.67
C ALA A 209 5.77 11.25 8.25
N GLU A 210 7.02 10.78 8.11
CA GLU A 210 7.46 9.47 8.58
C GLU A 210 7.31 9.33 10.10
N THR A 211 7.58 10.41 10.84
CA THR A 211 7.43 10.40 12.30
C THR A 211 5.97 10.30 12.71
N LEU A 212 5.09 11.07 12.05
CA LEU A 212 3.64 11.01 12.29
C LEU A 212 3.08 9.63 11.95
N PHE A 213 3.45 9.08 10.79
CA PHE A 213 3.04 7.73 10.41
C PHE A 213 3.47 6.70 11.44
N ARG A 214 4.72 6.73 11.87
CA ARG A 214 5.25 5.79 12.88
C ARG A 214 4.51 5.89 14.21
N VAL A 215 4.10 7.08 14.62
CA VAL A 215 3.32 7.28 15.86
C VAL A 215 1.91 6.75 15.70
N ALA A 216 1.22 7.09 14.61
CA ALA A 216 -0.13 6.61 14.32
C ALA A 216 -0.17 5.07 14.19
N ASP A 217 0.79 4.49 13.46
CA ASP A 217 0.93 3.04 13.29
C ASP A 217 1.16 2.32 14.62
N ARG A 218 2.05 2.84 15.47
CA ARG A 218 2.27 2.29 16.82
C ARG A 218 0.99 2.31 17.65
N CYS A 219 0.21 3.39 17.59
CA CYS A 219 -1.07 3.48 18.29
C CYS A 219 -2.08 2.48 17.71
N LEU A 220 -2.19 2.37 16.40
CA LEU A 220 -3.04 1.38 15.73
C LEU A 220 -2.67 -0.05 16.16
N TYR A 221 -1.38 -0.38 16.11
CA TYR A 221 -0.89 -1.68 16.55
C TYR A 221 -1.21 -1.96 18.02
N SER A 222 -1.01 -0.97 18.90
CA SER A 222 -1.38 -1.08 20.33
C SER A 222 -2.88 -1.31 20.50
N GLY A 223 -3.71 -0.60 19.73
CA GLY A 223 -5.15 -0.80 19.72
C GLY A 223 -5.55 -2.21 19.31
N LYS A 224 -4.97 -2.71 18.21
CA LYS A 224 -5.19 -4.10 17.75
C LYS A 224 -4.76 -5.13 18.80
N SER A 225 -3.61 -4.95 19.42
CA SER A 225 -3.08 -5.85 20.47
C SER A 225 -3.91 -5.84 21.74
N ALA A 226 -4.54 -4.71 22.08
CA ALA A 226 -5.36 -4.56 23.27
C ALA A 226 -6.82 -5.04 23.10
N GLY A 227 -7.15 -5.71 21.96
CA GLY A 227 -8.46 -6.33 21.73
C GLY A 227 -9.27 -5.72 20.60
N ARG A 228 -8.65 -4.91 19.74
CA ARG A 228 -9.28 -4.30 18.53
C ARG A 228 -10.49 -3.42 18.85
N ASN A 229 -11.23 -3.01 17.80
CA ASN A 229 -12.45 -2.17 17.89
C ASN A 229 -12.25 -0.99 18.82
N ARG A 230 -11.25 -0.15 18.57
CA ARG A 230 -10.89 0.99 19.42
C ARG A 230 -10.12 2.08 18.73
N VAL A 231 -10.12 3.24 19.35
CA VAL A 231 -9.29 4.37 18.99
C VAL A 231 -8.13 4.46 19.99
N ALA A 232 -6.90 4.45 19.48
CA ALA A 232 -5.70 4.62 20.28
C ALA A 232 -4.95 5.89 19.92
N ARG A 233 -4.44 6.60 20.91
CA ARG A 233 -3.64 7.81 20.77
C ARG A 233 -2.46 7.80 21.72
N PRO A 234 -1.39 8.58 21.46
CA PRO A 234 -0.30 8.71 22.41
C PRO A 234 -0.78 9.29 23.74
N LEU A 235 -0.13 8.87 24.82
CA LEU A 235 -0.30 9.53 26.11
C LEU A 235 0.15 10.98 25.96
N THR A 236 -0.70 11.95 26.29
CA THR A 236 -0.26 13.32 26.48
C THR A 236 0.71 13.33 27.67
N ALA A 237 1.96 13.71 27.42
CA ALA A 237 2.92 13.91 28.48
C ALA A 237 2.35 14.97 29.43
N GLY A 238 1.86 14.55 30.58
CA GLY A 238 1.51 15.43 31.68
C GLY A 238 2.76 16.26 32.02
N SER A 239 2.59 17.55 32.18
CA SER A 239 3.61 18.52 32.53
C SER A 239 4.46 18.03 33.74
N GLY A 240 5.68 17.60 33.49
CA GLY A 240 6.65 17.31 34.53
C GLY A 240 7.52 16.11 34.28
N GLY A 241 8.74 16.29 33.72
CA GLY A 241 9.77 15.25 33.76
C GLY A 241 10.68 15.22 32.55
N SER A 242 11.90 15.67 32.75
CA SER A 242 13.16 15.59 32.00
C SER A 242 13.25 14.69 30.76
N HIS A 243 13.90 15.22 29.75
CA HIS A 243 14.41 14.57 28.56
C HIS A 243 15.11 13.22 28.85
N SER A 244 14.49 12.12 28.48
CA SER A 244 15.14 10.88 28.10
C SER A 244 14.12 9.99 27.39
N ASP A 245 14.41 9.55 26.17
CA ASP A 245 13.77 8.46 25.38
C ASP A 245 12.39 7.98 25.84
N THR A 246 11.37 8.79 25.68
CA THR A 246 10.01 8.36 25.98
C THR A 246 9.43 7.69 24.71
N ALA A 247 9.58 6.38 24.63
CA ALA A 247 8.75 5.57 23.75
C ALA A 247 7.29 5.92 24.04
N ALA A 248 6.64 6.66 23.13
CA ALA A 248 5.26 7.11 23.31
C ALA A 248 4.36 5.88 23.54
N GLN A 249 3.91 5.69 24.79
CA GLN A 249 2.92 4.67 25.15
C GLN A 249 1.56 5.15 24.63
N CYS A 250 0.82 4.26 23.97
CA CYS A 250 -0.53 4.57 23.48
C CYS A 250 -1.57 4.13 24.54
N VAL A 251 -2.61 4.94 24.75
CA VAL A 251 -3.71 4.71 25.70
C VAL A 251 -5.01 4.50 24.95
N ARG A 252 -5.91 3.78 25.63
CA ARG A 252 -7.31 3.57 25.25
C ARG A 252 -8.09 4.87 25.16
#